data_de15cc4e43f77d996148f0f591f22968
#
_entry.id   de15cc4e43f77d996148f0f591f22968
#
_cell.length_a   1.000
_cell.length_b   1.000
_cell.length_c   1.000
_cell.angle_alpha   90.00
_cell.angle_beta   90.00
_cell.angle_gamma   90.00
#
_symmetry.space_group_name_H-M   'P 1'
#
loop_
_entity.id
_entity.type
_entity.pdbx_description
1 polymer ?
#
loop_
_entity_poly.entity_id
_entity_poly.type
_entity_poly.pdbx_seq_one_letter_code
_entity_poly.pdbx_strand_id
1 'polypeptide(L)'
;MQRLILTTIAAFVMAIAFGPVVIPWLKRMKFGQTIYDLGPESHKKKQGIPTMGGIIFALPALLAALAFSRGEERWNFLLIAIASAVAFGLIGFVDDFIKIRRKRSLGLTPKQKLLPQIAIAVALAVWAYRHPQIGSSLTVPFFGV
;
A
#
# COMPACT_ATOMS: atom_id res chain seq x y z
N MET A 1 -12.68 -20.54 0.65
CA MET A 1 -11.65 -20.81 -0.38
C MET A 1 -12.04 -20.18 -1.72
N GLN A 2 -13.18 -20.49 -2.34
CA GLN A 2 -13.57 -19.96 -3.65
C GLN A 2 -13.57 -18.43 -3.73
N ARG A 3 -14.14 -17.71 -2.75
CA ARG A 3 -14.17 -16.25 -2.74
C ARG A 3 -12.77 -15.62 -2.64
N LEU A 4 -11.88 -16.24 -1.87
CA LEU A 4 -10.50 -15.76 -1.76
C LEU A 4 -9.78 -15.85 -3.11
N ILE A 5 -9.95 -16.96 -3.81
CA ILE A 5 -9.40 -17.15 -5.16
C ILE A 5 -9.99 -16.13 -6.14
N LEU A 6 -11.32 -15.95 -6.12
CA LEU A 6 -12.00 -14.98 -6.98
C LEU A 6 -11.53 -13.54 -6.69
N THR A 7 -11.42 -13.16 -5.42
CA THR A 7 -10.93 -11.83 -5.03
C THR A 7 -9.51 -11.60 -5.53
N THR A 8 -8.63 -12.60 -5.37
CA THR A 8 -7.24 -12.51 -5.82
C THR A 8 -7.14 -12.38 -7.34
N ILE A 9 -7.88 -13.22 -8.08
CA ILE A 9 -7.91 -13.16 -9.56
C ILE A 9 -8.49 -11.83 -10.03
N ALA A 10 -9.59 -11.37 -9.44
CA ALA A 10 -10.21 -10.10 -9.78
C ALA A 10 -9.25 -8.93 -9.52
N ALA A 11 -8.60 -8.89 -8.36
CA ALA A 11 -7.62 -7.86 -8.04
C ALA A 11 -6.45 -7.84 -9.04
N PHE A 12 -5.95 -9.00 -9.42
CA PHE A 12 -4.87 -9.15 -10.38
C PHE A 12 -5.26 -8.67 -11.79
N VAL A 13 -6.42 -9.12 -12.30
CA VAL A 13 -6.94 -8.70 -13.60
C VAL A 13 -7.20 -7.20 -13.64
N MET A 14 -7.82 -6.66 -12.59
CA MET A 14 -8.04 -5.22 -12.46
C MET A 14 -6.71 -4.45 -12.43
N ALA A 15 -5.69 -4.90 -11.71
CA ALA A 15 -4.39 -4.24 -11.65
C ALA A 15 -3.72 -4.21 -13.04
N ILE A 16 -3.79 -5.30 -13.81
CA ILE A 16 -3.29 -5.34 -15.20
C ILE A 16 -4.07 -4.36 -16.08
N ALA A 17 -5.39 -4.27 -15.95
CA ALA A 17 -6.22 -3.35 -16.73
C ALA A 17 -5.99 -1.88 -16.34
N PHE A 18 -5.70 -1.60 -15.08
CA PHE A 18 -5.39 -0.25 -14.57
C PHE A 18 -4.03 0.27 -15.03
N GLY A 19 -3.05 -0.61 -15.19
CA GLY A 19 -1.69 -0.24 -15.57
C GLY A 19 -1.61 0.67 -16.81
N PRO A 20 -2.15 0.25 -17.97
CA PRO A 20 -2.13 1.03 -19.20
C PRO A 20 -2.81 2.40 -19.11
N VAL A 21 -3.76 2.57 -18.20
CA VAL A 21 -4.48 3.83 -17.99
C VAL A 21 -3.73 4.74 -17.01
N VAL A 22 -3.33 4.19 -15.87
CA VAL A 22 -2.72 4.96 -14.77
C VAL A 22 -1.29 5.37 -15.08
N ILE A 23 -0.49 4.53 -15.75
CA ILE A 23 0.91 4.84 -16.07
C ILE A 23 1.02 6.08 -16.98
N PRO A 24 0.30 6.18 -18.11
CA PRO A 24 0.32 7.39 -18.94
C PRO A 24 -0.20 8.62 -18.20
N TRP A 25 -1.24 8.45 -17.37
CA TRP A 25 -1.80 9.53 -16.56
C TRP A 25 -0.77 10.08 -15.57
N LEU A 26 -0.09 9.22 -14.81
CA LEU A 26 1.01 9.61 -13.90
C LEU A 26 2.16 10.30 -14.65
N LYS A 27 2.53 9.81 -15.84
CA LYS A 27 3.54 10.44 -16.69
C LYS A 27 3.12 11.84 -17.14
N ARG A 28 1.87 12.04 -17.57
CA ARG A 28 1.33 13.34 -17.99
C ARG A 28 1.33 14.37 -16.88
N MET A 29 1.07 13.95 -15.64
CA MET A 29 1.13 14.81 -14.46
C MET A 29 2.58 15.15 -14.04
N LYS A 30 3.59 14.74 -14.83
CA LYS A 30 5.03 14.94 -14.54
C LYS A 30 5.44 14.37 -13.18
N PHE A 31 4.80 13.30 -12.74
CA PHE A 31 5.18 12.57 -11.53
C PHE A 31 6.42 11.70 -11.77
N GLY A 32 7.39 12.20 -12.54
CA GLY A 32 8.65 11.53 -12.77
C GLY A 32 9.65 11.78 -11.65
N GLN A 33 10.52 10.80 -11.41
CA GLN A 33 11.64 10.98 -10.49
C GLN A 33 12.59 12.04 -11.02
N THR A 34 12.87 13.06 -10.21
CA THR A 34 14.00 13.95 -10.45
C THR A 34 15.25 13.21 -10.00
N ILE A 35 16.12 12.87 -10.96
CA ILE A 35 17.39 12.21 -10.70
C ILE A 35 18.45 13.29 -10.50
N TYR A 36 19.34 13.09 -9.54
CA TYR A 36 20.53 13.92 -9.38
C TYR A 36 21.42 13.76 -10.63
N ASP A 37 21.77 14.86 -11.26
CA ASP A 37 22.63 14.88 -12.46
C ASP A 37 24.03 14.31 -12.21
N LEU A 38 24.46 14.21 -10.96
CA LEU A 38 25.72 13.64 -10.50
C LEU A 38 25.64 12.15 -10.12
N GLY A 39 24.50 11.50 -10.34
CA GLY A 39 24.33 10.08 -10.02
C GLY A 39 24.95 9.13 -11.07
N PRO A 40 25.24 7.86 -10.68
CA PRO A 40 25.74 6.85 -11.61
C PRO A 40 24.85 6.70 -12.84
N GLU A 41 25.42 6.34 -14.00
CA GLU A 41 24.67 6.22 -15.27
C GLU A 41 23.49 5.23 -15.20
N SER A 42 23.56 4.22 -14.33
CA SER A 42 22.47 3.31 -14.06
C SER A 42 21.20 4.01 -13.50
N HIS A 43 21.37 5.14 -12.83
CA HIS A 43 20.26 5.95 -12.32
C HIS A 43 19.62 6.80 -13.42
N LYS A 44 20.37 7.21 -14.44
CA LYS A 44 19.86 7.96 -15.61
C LYS A 44 18.86 7.15 -16.42
N LYS A 45 19.01 5.81 -16.47
CA LYS A 45 18.04 4.90 -17.12
C LYS A 45 16.67 4.87 -16.45
N LYS A 46 16.55 5.34 -15.21
CA LYS A 46 15.28 5.44 -14.47
C LYS A 46 14.57 6.79 -14.64
N GLN A 47 15.14 7.68 -15.43
CA GLN A 47 14.54 8.98 -15.74
C GLN A 47 13.21 8.76 -16.49
N GLY A 48 12.12 9.35 -15.98
CA GLY A 48 10.79 9.21 -16.58
C GLY A 48 9.94 8.04 -16.08
N ILE A 49 10.45 7.22 -15.16
CA ILE A 49 9.60 6.24 -14.44
C ILE A 49 8.71 7.02 -13.46
N PRO A 50 7.39 6.91 -13.55
CA PRO A 50 6.50 7.63 -12.63
C PRO A 50 6.63 7.08 -11.20
N THR A 51 6.60 7.98 -10.22
CA THR A 51 6.36 7.64 -8.82
C THR A 51 4.88 7.35 -8.58
N MET A 52 4.51 6.90 -7.40
CA MET A 52 3.12 6.54 -7.03
C MET A 52 2.57 5.30 -7.77
N GLY A 53 3.44 4.44 -8.31
CA GLY A 53 3.02 3.19 -8.98
C GLY A 53 2.21 2.25 -8.09
N GLY A 54 2.32 2.36 -6.77
CA GLY A 54 1.54 1.62 -5.80
C GLY A 54 0.02 1.73 -5.98
N ILE A 55 -0.47 2.83 -6.56
CA ILE A 55 -1.91 3.03 -6.84
C ILE A 55 -2.43 1.96 -7.81
N ILE A 56 -1.59 1.48 -8.74
CA ILE A 56 -1.97 0.53 -9.80
C ILE A 56 -2.45 -0.79 -9.22
N PHE A 57 -1.88 -1.24 -8.11
CA PHE A 57 -2.28 -2.49 -7.47
C PHE A 57 -3.08 -2.30 -6.18
N ALA A 58 -2.81 -1.24 -5.41
CA ALA A 58 -3.49 -1.01 -4.14
C ALA A 58 -4.99 -0.72 -4.34
N LEU A 59 -5.34 0.16 -5.29
CA LEU A 59 -6.73 0.49 -5.56
C LEU A 59 -7.55 -0.72 -6.07
N PRO A 60 -7.11 -1.50 -7.09
CA PRO A 60 -7.77 -2.72 -7.48
C PRO A 60 -7.91 -3.76 -6.36
N ALA A 61 -6.87 -3.96 -5.54
CA ALA A 61 -6.92 -4.89 -4.44
C ALA A 61 -7.98 -4.50 -3.39
N LEU A 62 -8.06 -3.21 -3.04
CA LEU A 62 -9.07 -2.69 -2.13
C LEU A 62 -10.49 -2.83 -2.70
N LEU A 63 -10.69 -2.50 -3.99
CA LEU A 63 -11.99 -2.62 -4.66
C LEU A 63 -12.43 -4.08 -4.74
N ALA A 64 -11.54 -4.98 -5.12
CA ALA A 64 -11.86 -6.41 -5.18
C ALA A 64 -12.19 -6.96 -3.79
N ALA A 65 -11.41 -6.61 -2.76
CA ALA A 65 -11.69 -7.01 -1.38
C ALA A 65 -13.07 -6.55 -0.92
N LEU A 66 -13.43 -5.30 -1.15
CA LEU A 66 -14.75 -4.75 -0.80
C LEU A 66 -15.89 -5.40 -1.59
N ALA A 67 -15.68 -5.69 -2.88
CA ALA A 67 -16.72 -6.25 -3.75
C ALA A 67 -17.06 -7.71 -3.41
N PHE A 68 -16.03 -8.54 -3.20
CA PHE A 68 -16.19 -10.00 -3.07
C PHE A 68 -16.32 -10.50 -1.64
N SER A 69 -16.02 -9.66 -0.63
CA SER A 69 -16.07 -10.07 0.78
C SER A 69 -17.28 -9.53 1.55
N ARG A 70 -18.22 -8.85 0.87
CA ARG A 70 -19.46 -8.39 1.51
C ARG A 70 -20.29 -9.57 2.03
N GLY A 71 -20.83 -9.42 3.25
CA GLY A 71 -21.68 -10.44 3.88
C GLY A 71 -20.93 -11.61 4.51
N GLU A 72 -19.61 -11.53 4.65
CA GLU A 72 -18.82 -12.49 5.40
C GLU A 72 -18.92 -12.19 6.90
N GLU A 73 -18.92 -13.24 7.74
CA GLU A 73 -18.90 -13.09 9.19
C GLU A 73 -17.71 -12.27 9.72
N ARG A 74 -16.61 -12.29 8.95
CA ARG A 74 -15.37 -11.58 9.27
C ARG A 74 -15.26 -10.21 8.61
N TRP A 75 -16.38 -9.61 8.21
CA TRP A 75 -16.40 -8.31 7.56
C TRP A 75 -15.66 -7.22 8.35
N ASN A 76 -15.82 -7.21 9.67
CA ASN A 76 -15.13 -6.23 10.53
C ASN A 76 -13.61 -6.36 10.48
N PHE A 77 -13.08 -7.59 10.42
CA PHE A 77 -11.63 -7.82 10.28
C PHE A 77 -11.12 -7.32 8.92
N LEU A 78 -11.90 -7.52 7.87
CA LEU A 78 -11.58 -7.01 6.54
C LEU A 78 -11.53 -5.48 6.56
N LEU A 79 -12.49 -4.80 7.17
CA LEU A 79 -12.50 -3.34 7.27
C LEU A 79 -11.26 -2.81 8.02
N ILE A 80 -10.85 -3.46 9.09
CA ILE A 80 -9.61 -3.10 9.81
C ILE A 80 -8.38 -3.32 8.95
N ALA A 81 -8.32 -4.45 8.21
CA ALA A 81 -7.22 -4.72 7.29
C ALA A 81 -7.15 -3.65 6.17
N ILE A 82 -8.29 -3.28 5.61
CA ILE A 82 -8.38 -2.20 4.60
C ILE A 82 -7.97 -0.86 5.21
N ALA A 83 -8.48 -0.50 6.38
CA ALA A 83 -8.11 0.73 7.07
C ALA A 83 -6.60 0.80 7.34
N SER A 84 -6.01 -0.32 7.75
CA SER A 84 -4.56 -0.45 7.94
C SER A 84 -3.79 -0.25 6.64
N ALA A 85 -4.20 -0.93 5.57
CA ALA A 85 -3.57 -0.81 4.26
C ALA A 85 -3.64 0.63 3.73
N VAL A 86 -4.78 1.30 3.90
CA VAL A 86 -4.96 2.70 3.53
C VAL A 86 -4.08 3.61 4.39
N ALA A 87 -4.02 3.41 5.71
CA ALA A 87 -3.22 4.23 6.61
C ALA A 87 -1.72 4.15 6.28
N PHE A 88 -1.18 2.94 6.09
CA PHE A 88 0.22 2.77 5.66
C PHE A 88 0.44 3.28 4.23
N GLY A 89 -0.52 3.05 3.33
CA GLY A 89 -0.48 3.55 1.95
C GLY A 89 -0.43 5.07 1.87
N LEU A 90 -1.17 5.77 2.75
CA LEU A 90 -1.15 7.23 2.84
C LEU A 90 0.23 7.78 3.22
N ILE A 91 0.97 7.10 4.10
CA ILE A 91 2.33 7.51 4.44
C ILE A 91 3.22 7.46 3.19
N GLY A 92 3.14 6.38 2.42
CA GLY A 92 3.86 6.23 1.16
C GLY A 92 3.43 7.27 0.11
N PHE A 93 2.12 7.51 0.01
CA PHE A 93 1.56 8.53 -0.88
C PHE A 93 2.08 9.93 -0.54
N VAL A 94 2.06 10.31 0.73
CA VAL A 94 2.59 11.62 1.19
C VAL A 94 4.08 11.74 0.90
N ASP A 95 4.85 10.67 1.10
CA ASP A 95 6.29 10.65 0.78
C ASP A 95 6.53 10.95 -0.71
N ASP A 96 5.82 10.24 -1.59
CA ASP A 96 5.94 10.43 -3.03
C ASP A 96 5.40 11.80 -3.47
N PHE A 97 4.30 12.26 -2.88
CA PHE A 97 3.75 13.58 -3.17
C PHE A 97 4.72 14.71 -2.81
N ILE A 98 5.42 14.61 -1.68
CA ILE A 98 6.44 15.59 -1.28
C ILE A 98 7.59 15.62 -2.28
N LYS A 99 8.07 14.45 -2.75
CA LYS A 99 9.12 14.35 -3.78
C LYS A 99 8.74 15.09 -5.05
N ILE A 100 7.50 14.86 -5.52
CA ILE A 100 6.97 15.50 -6.72
C ILE A 100 6.86 17.01 -6.54
N ARG A 101 6.19 17.44 -5.45
CA ARG A 101 5.95 18.88 -5.21
C ARG A 101 7.24 19.67 -5.03
N ARG A 102 8.23 19.07 -4.38
CA ARG A 102 9.52 19.71 -4.11
C ARG A 102 10.55 19.46 -5.22
N LYS A 103 10.20 18.72 -6.27
CA LYS A 103 11.09 18.36 -7.41
C LYS A 103 12.44 17.84 -6.93
N ARG A 104 12.46 16.98 -5.92
CA ARG A 104 13.68 16.39 -5.35
C ARG A 104 13.48 14.89 -5.08
N SER A 105 14.58 14.14 -5.02
CA SER A 105 14.57 12.70 -4.74
C SER A 105 14.20 12.34 -3.28
N LEU A 106 14.35 13.30 -2.35
CA LEU A 106 14.08 13.12 -0.93
C LEU A 106 12.63 13.51 -0.60
N GLY A 107 11.86 12.55 -0.09
CA GLY A 107 10.51 12.74 0.44
C GLY A 107 10.52 13.10 1.94
N LEU A 108 9.80 12.31 2.73
CA LEU A 108 9.81 12.38 4.19
C LEU A 108 11.17 11.94 4.75
N THR A 109 11.58 12.53 5.85
CA THR A 109 12.74 12.03 6.59
C THR A 109 12.44 10.64 7.20
N PRO A 110 13.47 9.81 7.50
CA PRO A 110 13.25 8.49 8.11
C PRO A 110 12.40 8.56 9.38
N LYS A 111 12.62 9.56 10.23
CA LYS A 111 11.82 9.76 11.46
C LYS A 111 10.36 10.11 11.15
N GLN A 112 10.11 10.96 10.14
CA GLN A 112 8.75 11.33 9.72
C GLN A 112 7.98 10.17 9.09
N LYS A 113 8.65 9.15 8.57
CA LYS A 113 8.02 7.91 8.13
C LYS A 113 7.79 6.95 9.28
N LEU A 114 8.80 6.75 10.12
CA LEU A 114 8.79 5.74 11.17
C LEU A 114 7.75 6.06 12.27
N LEU A 115 7.66 7.33 12.70
CA LEU A 115 6.74 7.71 13.76
C LEU A 115 5.26 7.37 13.46
N PRO A 116 4.67 7.79 12.33
CA PRO A 116 3.29 7.41 12.02
C PRO A 116 3.11 5.91 11.78
N GLN A 117 4.12 5.21 11.24
CA GLN A 117 4.08 3.76 11.08
C GLN A 117 4.00 3.05 12.44
N ILE A 118 4.83 3.47 13.41
CA ILE A 118 4.77 2.95 14.78
C ILE A 118 3.43 3.25 15.42
N ALA A 119 2.92 4.47 15.28
CA ALA A 119 1.63 4.86 15.85
C ALA A 119 0.48 3.99 15.31
N ILE A 120 0.43 3.75 13.99
CA ILE A 120 -0.57 2.86 13.37
C ILE A 120 -0.40 1.43 13.87
N ALA A 121 0.84 0.92 13.92
CA ALA A 121 1.12 -0.44 14.37
C ALA A 121 0.71 -0.65 15.83
N VAL A 122 1.02 0.31 16.72
CA VAL A 122 0.61 0.26 18.12
C VAL A 122 -0.91 0.32 18.25
N ALA A 123 -1.59 1.19 17.51
CA ALA A 123 -3.05 1.27 17.53
C ALA A 123 -3.70 -0.05 17.11
N LEU A 124 -3.18 -0.69 16.05
CA LEU A 124 -3.63 -2.01 15.60
C LEU A 124 -3.34 -3.11 16.62
N ALA A 125 -2.16 -3.10 17.23
CA ALA A 125 -1.80 -4.08 18.27
C ALA A 125 -2.71 -3.96 19.49
N VAL A 126 -2.98 -2.74 19.94
CA VAL A 126 -3.92 -2.50 21.08
C VAL A 126 -5.34 -2.93 20.72
N TRP A 127 -5.78 -2.64 19.50
CA TRP A 127 -7.09 -3.10 19.03
C TRP A 127 -7.17 -4.63 18.99
N ALA A 128 -6.17 -5.30 18.39
CA ALA A 128 -6.11 -6.75 18.30
C ALA A 128 -6.09 -7.41 19.69
N TYR A 129 -5.28 -6.89 20.61
CA TYR A 129 -5.20 -7.38 21.99
C TYR A 129 -6.54 -7.30 22.72
N ARG A 130 -7.30 -6.22 22.50
CA ARG A 130 -8.62 -6.01 23.14
C ARG A 130 -9.75 -6.76 22.46
N HIS A 131 -9.52 -7.29 21.25
CA HIS A 131 -10.59 -7.94 20.50
C HIS A 131 -10.83 -9.37 21.01
N PRO A 132 -12.06 -9.74 21.43
CA PRO A 132 -12.34 -11.03 22.07
C PRO A 132 -11.99 -12.27 21.24
N GLN A 133 -12.03 -12.14 19.90
CA GLN A 133 -11.76 -13.25 18.98
C GLN A 133 -10.28 -13.41 18.62
N ILE A 134 -9.45 -12.40 18.87
CA ILE A 134 -8.00 -12.44 18.57
C ILE A 134 -7.25 -12.73 19.88
N GLY A 135 -7.53 -11.97 20.94
CA GLY A 135 -6.90 -12.14 22.24
C GLY A 135 -5.40 -11.95 22.23
N SER A 136 -4.74 -12.53 23.24
CA SER A 136 -3.28 -12.46 23.42
C SER A 136 -2.55 -13.75 23.02
N SER A 137 -3.25 -14.73 22.41
CA SER A 137 -2.63 -15.98 21.98
C SER A 137 -1.83 -15.75 20.68
N LEU A 138 -0.57 -16.12 20.69
CA LEU A 138 0.32 -16.07 19.52
C LEU A 138 0.56 -17.51 19.03
N THR A 139 0.07 -17.82 17.84
CA THR A 139 0.40 -19.08 17.16
C THR A 139 1.64 -18.88 16.32
N VAL A 140 2.76 -19.51 16.74
CA VAL A 140 3.99 -19.48 15.97
C VAL A 140 4.00 -20.69 15.03
N PRO A 141 4.00 -20.50 13.69
CA PRO A 141 4.09 -21.60 12.75
C PRO A 141 5.35 -22.43 13.05
N PHE A 142 5.22 -23.75 13.04
CA PHE A 142 6.28 -24.75 13.30
C PHE A 142 6.64 -25.00 14.77
N PHE A 143 6.22 -24.19 15.74
CA PHE A 143 6.54 -24.40 17.15
C PHE A 143 5.33 -24.79 18.01
N GLY A 144 4.16 -24.95 17.43
CA GLY A 144 2.91 -25.40 18.00
C GLY A 144 2.73 -25.08 19.50
N VAL A 145 1.90 -24.09 19.80
CA VAL A 145 1.27 -23.97 21.13
C VAL A 145 -0.22 -23.94 20.92
#